data_bc410c7f17a0bb3a79c43c43f14bcb64
#
_entry.id   bc410c7f17a0bb3a79c43c43f14bcb64
#
_cell.length_a   1.000
_cell.length_b   1.000
_cell.length_c   1.000
_cell.angle_alpha   90.00
_cell.angle_beta   90.00
_cell.angle_gamma   90.00
#
_symmetry.space_group_name_H-M   'P 1'
#
loop_
_entity.id
_entity.type
_entity.pdbx_description
1 polymer ?
#
loop_
_entity_poly.entity_id
_entity_poly.type
_entity_poly.pdbx_seq_one_letter_code
_entity_poly.pdbx_strand_id
1 'polypeptide(L)'
;PFDGRVRSKLAGIGQYISSGTVLGRVYSSDLVEIRLPINTSDLAFVEFPDLSDRNQSPKMAKVTLSAFYQGQDRIWQGHIVRSEGIIDKDTGMMAVIAQVRDPFGIEATKSSSPTVKATSVVGLPVGLFVEAIIEGRWVDHLAILPASALIKNSQVAVVDHHNQLQFRTVRVLKREREQVMISAGLNQGENVLVAGIPYPIEGMQVQSIFIDQSSDEAAIR
;
A
#
# COMPACT_ATOMS: atom_id res chain seq x y z
N PRO A 1 24.50 -23.05 -3.64
CA PRO A 1 23.83 -23.28 -4.91
C PRO A 1 22.37 -22.89 -4.76
N PHE A 2 21.81 -22.25 -5.81
CA PHE A 2 20.42 -21.85 -5.89
C PHE A 2 19.93 -22.11 -7.33
N ASP A 3 18.65 -22.34 -7.50
CA ASP A 3 18.03 -22.41 -8.82
C ASP A 3 17.96 -21.02 -9.42
N GLY A 4 18.41 -20.86 -10.68
CA GLY A 4 18.53 -19.56 -11.28
C GLY A 4 18.48 -19.56 -12.79
N ARG A 5 18.35 -18.35 -13.37
CA ARG A 5 18.37 -18.10 -14.81
C ARG A 5 19.60 -17.28 -15.19
N VAL A 6 20.17 -17.61 -16.35
CA VAL A 6 21.30 -16.85 -16.92
C VAL A 6 20.75 -15.52 -17.49
N ARG A 7 21.20 -14.40 -16.94
CA ARG A 7 20.88 -13.08 -17.46
C ARG A 7 21.75 -12.70 -18.66
N SER A 8 23.05 -12.95 -18.53
CA SER A 8 24.01 -12.65 -19.61
C SER A 8 25.20 -13.59 -19.57
N LYS A 9 25.69 -13.94 -20.74
CA LYS A 9 26.94 -14.64 -20.95
C LYS A 9 28.01 -13.61 -21.34
N LEU A 10 29.13 -13.58 -20.64
CA LEU A 10 30.22 -12.60 -20.84
C LEU A 10 31.49 -13.26 -21.43
N ALA A 11 31.56 -14.58 -21.45
CA ALA A 11 32.68 -15.30 -22.03
C ALA A 11 32.23 -16.18 -23.19
N GLY A 12 33.02 -16.23 -24.27
CA GLY A 12 32.80 -17.04 -25.46
C GLY A 12 33.56 -18.38 -25.43
N ILE A 13 33.17 -19.29 -26.33
CA ILE A 13 33.89 -20.54 -26.55
C ILE A 13 35.26 -20.20 -27.20
N GLY A 14 36.35 -20.76 -26.68
CA GLY A 14 37.71 -20.51 -27.15
C GLY A 14 38.38 -19.26 -26.58
N GLN A 15 37.68 -18.48 -25.74
CA GLN A 15 38.25 -17.32 -25.06
C GLN A 15 39.13 -17.78 -23.89
N TYR A 16 40.34 -17.23 -23.81
CA TYR A 16 41.21 -17.43 -22.64
C TYR A 16 40.61 -16.71 -21.44
N ILE A 17 40.49 -17.43 -20.31
CA ILE A 17 39.98 -16.89 -19.04
C ILE A 17 41.03 -17.11 -17.94
N SER A 18 41.21 -16.10 -17.12
CA SER A 18 42.02 -16.16 -15.90
C SER A 18 41.15 -16.28 -14.65
N SER A 19 41.76 -16.66 -13.53
CA SER A 19 41.09 -16.65 -12.22
C SER A 19 40.53 -15.26 -11.94
N GLY A 20 39.25 -15.17 -11.54
CA GLY A 20 38.54 -13.92 -11.32
C GLY A 20 37.81 -13.35 -12.53
N THR A 21 37.93 -13.93 -13.71
CA THR A 21 37.17 -13.51 -14.89
C THR A 21 35.67 -13.78 -14.70
N VAL A 22 34.83 -12.78 -14.91
CA VAL A 22 33.37 -12.91 -14.82
C VAL A 22 32.86 -13.58 -16.10
N LEU A 23 32.34 -14.78 -15.98
CA LEU A 23 31.87 -15.58 -17.13
C LEU A 23 30.43 -15.27 -17.55
N GLY A 24 29.62 -14.79 -16.61
CA GLY A 24 28.22 -14.46 -16.84
C GLY A 24 27.53 -13.92 -15.58
N ARG A 25 26.28 -13.57 -15.75
CA ARG A 25 25.41 -13.14 -14.62
C ARG A 25 24.21 -14.05 -14.55
N VAL A 26 23.92 -14.54 -13.36
CA VAL A 26 22.74 -15.36 -13.05
C VAL A 26 21.92 -14.64 -11.97
N TYR A 27 20.62 -14.90 -11.97
CA TYR A 27 19.71 -14.43 -10.91
C TYR A 27 18.84 -15.59 -10.44
N SER A 28 18.41 -15.52 -9.15
CA SER A 28 17.54 -16.54 -8.58
C SER A 28 16.19 -16.57 -9.28
N SER A 29 15.64 -17.77 -9.46
CA SER A 29 14.27 -18.00 -9.94
C SER A 29 13.27 -18.24 -8.81
N ASP A 30 13.74 -18.39 -7.56
CA ASP A 30 12.93 -18.79 -6.42
C ASP A 30 12.15 -17.62 -5.84
N LEU A 31 12.73 -16.43 -5.92
CA LEU A 31 12.14 -15.22 -5.37
C LEU A 31 12.56 -13.97 -6.16
N VAL A 32 11.70 -12.96 -6.15
CA VAL A 32 11.97 -11.61 -6.65
C VAL A 32 11.67 -10.62 -5.53
N GLU A 33 12.58 -9.67 -5.34
CA GLU A 33 12.39 -8.52 -4.47
C GLU A 33 12.03 -7.28 -5.31
N ILE A 34 11.04 -6.55 -4.84
CA ILE A 34 10.54 -5.32 -5.46
C ILE A 34 10.71 -4.18 -4.45
N ARG A 35 11.36 -3.12 -4.89
CA ARG A 35 11.55 -1.92 -4.09
C ARG A 35 10.37 -0.99 -4.30
N LEU A 36 9.59 -0.76 -3.25
CA LEU A 36 8.38 0.06 -3.25
C LEU A 36 8.61 1.34 -2.43
N PRO A 37 8.66 2.52 -3.07
CA PRO A 37 8.75 3.78 -2.33
C PRO A 37 7.38 4.11 -1.70
N ILE A 38 7.36 4.40 -0.40
CA ILE A 38 6.16 4.72 0.37
C ILE A 38 6.39 6.04 1.10
N ASN A 39 5.37 6.88 1.16
CA ASN A 39 5.40 8.09 1.99
C ASN A 39 5.59 7.74 3.46
N THR A 40 6.36 8.53 4.18
CA THR A 40 6.61 8.31 5.61
C THR A 40 5.33 8.33 6.45
N SER A 41 4.32 9.12 6.06
CA SER A 41 2.99 9.12 6.67
C SER A 41 2.26 7.78 6.56
N ASP A 42 2.48 7.05 5.47
CA ASP A 42 1.77 5.80 5.18
C ASP A 42 2.46 4.59 5.83
N LEU A 43 3.74 4.72 6.20
CA LEU A 43 4.49 3.68 6.94
C LEU A 43 3.83 3.30 8.27
N ALA A 44 3.11 4.22 8.90
CA ALA A 44 2.39 3.96 10.15
C ALA A 44 1.27 2.90 9.98
N PHE A 45 0.83 2.65 8.76
CA PHE A 45 -0.23 1.67 8.45
C PHE A 45 0.30 0.35 7.93
N VAL A 46 1.57 0.27 7.55
CA VAL A 46 2.19 -0.95 7.05
C VAL A 46 2.64 -1.81 8.23
N GLU A 47 2.24 -3.07 8.22
CA GLU A 47 2.74 -4.05 9.19
C GLU A 47 4.09 -4.59 8.73
N PHE A 48 5.13 -4.34 9.53
CA PHE A 48 6.44 -4.93 9.31
C PHE A 48 6.61 -6.19 10.17
N PRO A 49 7.35 -7.18 9.69
CA PRO A 49 7.64 -8.36 10.49
C PRO A 49 8.41 -7.96 11.76
N ASP A 50 7.85 -8.27 12.90
CA ASP A 50 8.54 -8.13 14.18
C ASP A 50 9.53 -9.28 14.36
N LEU A 51 10.80 -8.98 14.15
CA LEU A 51 11.90 -9.95 14.29
C LEU A 51 12.33 -10.17 15.75
N SER A 52 11.77 -9.40 16.69
CA SER A 52 12.11 -9.49 18.12
C SER A 52 11.37 -10.62 18.83
N ASP A 53 10.17 -10.97 18.38
CA ASP A 53 9.37 -12.05 18.96
C ASP A 53 9.57 -13.37 18.19
N ARG A 54 10.45 -14.22 18.70
CA ARG A 54 10.78 -15.53 18.11
C ARG A 54 9.64 -16.56 18.20
N ASN A 55 8.61 -16.30 18.99
CA ASN A 55 7.52 -17.24 19.24
C ASN A 55 6.27 -17.01 18.37
N GLN A 56 6.21 -15.90 17.66
CA GLN A 56 5.11 -15.61 16.75
C GLN A 56 5.59 -15.67 15.30
N SER A 57 4.75 -16.22 14.42
CA SER A 57 4.99 -16.07 12.98
C SER A 57 4.93 -14.60 12.63
N PRO A 58 5.96 -14.05 11.97
CA PRO A 58 6.00 -12.64 11.66
C PRO A 58 4.81 -12.27 10.78
N LYS A 59 3.98 -11.35 11.28
CA LYS A 59 2.86 -10.80 10.53
C LYS A 59 3.43 -9.88 9.45
N MET A 60 3.25 -10.26 8.20
CA MET A 60 3.78 -9.52 7.06
C MET A 60 2.60 -8.92 6.28
N ALA A 61 2.68 -7.62 5.96
CA ALA A 61 1.70 -7.00 5.11
C ALA A 61 1.70 -7.68 3.74
N LYS A 62 0.51 -8.05 3.26
CA LYS A 62 0.35 -8.58 1.91
C LYS A 62 0.46 -7.45 0.90
N VAL A 63 0.98 -7.78 -0.26
CA VAL A 63 1.12 -6.86 -1.38
C VAL A 63 0.54 -7.51 -2.63
N THR A 64 -0.39 -6.82 -3.26
CA THR A 64 -0.89 -7.16 -4.57
C THR A 64 -0.15 -6.30 -5.59
N LEU A 65 0.54 -6.94 -6.51
CA LEU A 65 1.28 -6.32 -7.60
C LEU A 65 0.48 -6.48 -8.88
N SER A 66 0.33 -5.43 -9.65
CA SER A 66 -0.36 -5.46 -10.94
C SER A 66 0.44 -4.76 -12.02
N ALA A 67 0.34 -5.26 -13.24
CA ALA A 67 0.90 -4.63 -14.43
C ALA A 67 0.21 -5.11 -15.69
N PHE A 68 0.11 -4.24 -16.69
CA PHE A 68 -0.27 -4.63 -18.03
C PHE A 68 0.93 -5.28 -18.73
N TYR A 69 0.85 -6.59 -18.93
CA TYR A 69 1.95 -7.36 -19.53
C TYR A 69 1.43 -8.40 -20.51
N GLN A 70 2.05 -8.49 -21.68
CA GLN A 70 1.64 -9.38 -22.79
C GLN A 70 0.15 -9.21 -23.19
N GLY A 71 -0.32 -7.95 -23.26
CA GLY A 71 -1.68 -7.64 -23.72
C GLY A 71 -2.79 -7.91 -22.70
N GLN A 72 -2.47 -8.19 -21.45
CA GLN A 72 -3.43 -8.47 -20.37
C GLN A 72 -2.97 -7.88 -19.04
N ASP A 73 -3.92 -7.56 -18.18
CA ASP A 73 -3.64 -7.23 -16.79
C ASP A 73 -3.21 -8.49 -16.05
N ARG A 74 -2.09 -8.39 -15.36
CA ARG A 74 -1.48 -9.48 -14.60
C ARG A 74 -1.35 -9.07 -13.14
N ILE A 75 -1.58 -10.04 -12.27
CA ILE A 75 -1.56 -9.86 -10.82
C ILE A 75 -0.62 -10.89 -10.20
N TRP A 76 0.22 -10.43 -9.27
CA TRP A 76 1.09 -11.29 -8.46
C TRP A 76 0.90 -10.93 -6.98
N GLN A 77 1.07 -11.91 -6.12
CA GLN A 77 0.96 -11.74 -4.67
C GLN A 77 2.35 -11.80 -4.04
N GLY A 78 2.57 -10.90 -3.10
CA GLY A 78 3.81 -10.84 -2.34
C GLY A 78 3.57 -10.39 -0.91
N HIS A 79 4.65 -10.22 -0.15
CA HIS A 79 4.61 -9.75 1.24
C HIS A 79 5.74 -8.75 1.48
N ILE A 80 5.51 -7.75 2.33
CA ILE A 80 6.55 -6.86 2.81
C ILE A 80 7.45 -7.63 3.78
N VAL A 81 8.74 -7.69 3.46
CA VAL A 81 9.72 -8.43 4.28
C VAL A 81 10.59 -7.52 5.13
N ARG A 82 10.82 -6.28 4.70
CA ARG A 82 11.63 -5.30 5.45
C ARG A 82 11.46 -3.89 4.89
N SER A 83 11.87 -2.89 5.67
CA SER A 83 12.13 -1.53 5.18
C SER A 83 13.64 -1.33 4.99
N GLU A 84 14.02 -0.39 4.14
CA GLU A 84 15.43 0.00 4.02
C GLU A 84 15.92 0.87 5.20
N GLY A 85 14.99 1.44 5.99
CA GLY A 85 15.32 2.28 7.14
C GLY A 85 15.93 3.64 6.80
N ILE A 86 15.97 3.99 5.52
CA ILE A 86 16.55 5.25 5.01
C ILE A 86 15.43 6.02 4.30
N ILE A 87 15.28 7.29 4.69
CA ILE A 87 14.38 8.22 4.01
C ILE A 87 15.17 8.94 2.92
N ASP A 88 14.68 8.88 1.71
CA ASP A 88 15.20 9.64 0.59
C ASP A 88 14.92 11.14 0.82
N LYS A 89 15.96 11.96 0.80
CA LYS A 89 15.88 13.38 1.16
C LYS A 89 15.14 14.22 0.11
N ASP A 90 15.17 13.79 -1.14
CA ASP A 90 14.59 14.54 -2.25
C ASP A 90 13.09 14.29 -2.37
N THR A 91 12.66 13.06 -2.09
CA THR A 91 11.27 12.64 -2.21
C THR A 91 10.52 12.56 -0.88
N GLY A 92 11.21 12.47 0.26
CA GLY A 92 10.62 12.23 1.58
C GLY A 92 10.04 10.82 1.75
N MET A 93 10.36 9.91 0.84
CA MET A 93 9.84 8.54 0.83
C MET A 93 10.84 7.58 1.47
N MET A 94 10.32 6.50 2.06
CA MET A 94 11.11 5.35 2.49
C MET A 94 10.80 4.16 1.59
N ALA A 95 11.82 3.43 1.18
CA ALA A 95 11.60 2.20 0.44
C ALA A 95 11.34 1.03 1.38
N VAL A 96 10.31 0.25 1.03
CA VAL A 96 10.04 -1.07 1.60
C VAL A 96 10.29 -2.13 0.53
N ILE A 97 10.66 -3.32 0.98
CA ILE A 97 10.96 -4.43 0.11
C ILE A 97 9.83 -5.44 0.18
N ALA A 98 9.16 -5.61 -0.94
CA ALA A 98 8.20 -6.69 -1.16
C ALA A 98 8.91 -7.89 -1.78
N GLN A 99 8.56 -9.10 -1.33
CA GLN A 99 9.07 -10.34 -1.85
C GLN A 99 7.94 -11.16 -2.48
N VAL A 100 8.15 -11.60 -3.71
CA VAL A 100 7.28 -12.55 -4.40
C VAL A 100 8.03 -13.88 -4.48
N ARG A 101 7.43 -14.94 -3.94
CA ARG A 101 7.96 -16.30 -4.04
C ARG A 101 7.41 -16.97 -5.29
N ASP A 102 8.23 -17.85 -5.86
CA ASP A 102 7.92 -18.56 -7.12
C ASP A 102 7.38 -17.60 -8.21
N PRO A 103 8.12 -16.51 -8.52
CA PRO A 103 7.64 -15.45 -9.41
C PRO A 103 7.36 -15.97 -10.83
N PHE A 104 7.84 -17.16 -11.16
CA PHE A 104 7.66 -17.80 -12.48
C PHE A 104 6.66 -18.96 -12.46
N GLY A 105 6.07 -19.30 -11.30
CA GLY A 105 5.10 -20.39 -11.16
C GLY A 105 5.68 -21.78 -11.43
N ILE A 106 6.98 -21.96 -11.23
CA ILE A 106 7.69 -23.22 -11.51
C ILE A 106 7.28 -24.30 -10.49
N GLU A 107 7.14 -23.92 -9.22
CA GLU A 107 6.71 -24.84 -8.16
C GLU A 107 5.23 -25.19 -8.26
N ALA A 108 4.39 -24.22 -8.60
CA ALA A 108 2.96 -24.45 -8.83
C ALA A 108 2.71 -25.45 -9.97
N THR A 109 3.54 -25.45 -11.00
CA THR A 109 3.45 -26.42 -12.12
C THR A 109 3.92 -27.82 -11.75
N LYS A 110 4.84 -27.97 -10.80
CA LYS A 110 5.31 -29.26 -10.29
C LYS A 110 4.30 -29.96 -9.37
N SER A 111 3.45 -29.19 -8.69
CA SER A 111 2.54 -29.67 -7.65
C SER A 111 1.12 -29.94 -8.16
N SER A 112 0.73 -29.52 -9.36
CA SER A 112 -0.61 -29.68 -9.88
C SER A 112 -0.87 -31.08 -10.39
N SER A 113 -1.82 -31.76 -9.74
CA SER A 113 -2.50 -32.94 -10.27
C SER A 113 -3.16 -32.59 -11.63
N PRO A 114 -3.20 -33.50 -12.61
CA PRO A 114 -3.55 -33.20 -14.02
C PRO A 114 -5.01 -32.74 -14.25
N THR A 115 -5.81 -32.56 -13.20
CA THR A 115 -7.24 -32.27 -13.31
C THR A 115 -7.59 -30.78 -13.22
N VAL A 116 -6.67 -29.91 -12.83
CA VAL A 116 -6.89 -28.46 -12.80
C VAL A 116 -6.17 -27.85 -13.99
N LYS A 117 -6.92 -27.28 -14.95
CA LYS A 117 -6.36 -26.46 -16.02
C LYS A 117 -5.48 -25.38 -15.36
N ALA A 118 -4.19 -25.53 -15.43
CA ALA A 118 -3.22 -24.51 -15.03
C ALA A 118 -3.56 -23.25 -15.83
N THR A 119 -4.19 -22.28 -15.21
CA THR A 119 -4.21 -20.91 -15.71
C THR A 119 -2.72 -20.58 -15.88
N SER A 120 -2.29 -20.30 -17.10
CA SER A 120 -0.88 -20.11 -17.43
C SER A 120 -0.30 -19.06 -16.50
N VAL A 121 0.47 -19.51 -15.51
CA VAL A 121 1.16 -18.61 -14.56
C VAL A 121 2.18 -17.86 -15.38
N VAL A 122 1.88 -16.61 -15.69
CA VAL A 122 2.83 -15.73 -16.37
C VAL A 122 3.80 -15.22 -15.34
N GLY A 123 5.07 -15.56 -15.51
CA GLY A 123 6.11 -15.16 -14.59
C GLY A 123 6.26 -13.64 -14.50
N LEU A 124 6.63 -13.14 -13.33
CA LEU A 124 6.98 -11.74 -13.11
C LEU A 124 8.39 -11.46 -13.65
N PRO A 125 8.54 -10.74 -14.78
CA PRO A 125 9.87 -10.51 -15.36
C PRO A 125 10.64 -9.46 -14.56
N VAL A 126 11.93 -9.68 -14.42
CA VAL A 126 12.83 -8.72 -13.77
C VAL A 126 12.92 -7.45 -14.62
N GLY A 127 12.67 -6.29 -13.99
CA GLY A 127 12.70 -4.98 -14.65
C GLY A 127 11.32 -4.50 -15.14
N LEU A 128 10.24 -5.25 -14.88
CA LEU A 128 8.89 -4.78 -15.13
C LEU A 128 8.50 -3.73 -14.08
N PHE A 129 7.92 -2.63 -14.52
CA PHE A 129 7.25 -1.68 -13.63
C PHE A 129 5.90 -2.24 -13.21
N VAL A 130 5.63 -2.21 -11.93
CA VAL A 130 4.40 -2.74 -11.34
C VAL A 130 3.74 -1.67 -10.46
N GLU A 131 2.44 -1.66 -10.44
CA GLU A 131 1.65 -0.99 -9.42
C GLU A 131 1.50 -1.93 -8.21
N ALA A 132 1.61 -1.38 -7.01
CA ALA A 132 1.57 -2.16 -5.78
C ALA A 132 0.50 -1.64 -4.84
N ILE A 133 -0.41 -2.52 -4.42
CA ILE A 133 -1.38 -2.27 -3.36
C ILE A 133 -0.91 -3.04 -2.13
N ILE A 134 -0.60 -2.31 -1.05
CA ILE A 134 -0.14 -2.87 0.21
C ILE A 134 -1.32 -2.90 1.17
N GLU A 135 -1.65 -4.08 1.71
CA GLU A 135 -2.67 -4.21 2.75
C GLU A 135 -2.15 -3.56 4.04
N GLY A 136 -2.87 -2.54 4.51
CA GLY A 136 -2.58 -1.87 5.76
C GLY A 136 -3.23 -2.57 6.95
N ARG A 137 -2.90 -2.09 8.17
CA ARG A 137 -3.58 -2.54 9.38
C ARG A 137 -5.01 -2.01 9.43
N TRP A 138 -5.89 -2.79 10.02
CA TRP A 138 -7.25 -2.34 10.30
C TRP A 138 -7.26 -1.23 11.35
N VAL A 139 -8.10 -0.23 11.11
CA VAL A 139 -8.34 0.87 12.05
C VAL A 139 -9.84 0.91 12.34
N ASP A 140 -10.18 0.74 13.62
CA ASP A 140 -11.55 0.83 14.08
C ASP A 140 -11.97 2.30 14.25
N HIS A 141 -13.27 2.57 14.13
CA HIS A 141 -13.86 3.89 14.36
C HIS A 141 -13.25 5.01 13.50
N LEU A 142 -13.14 4.78 12.21
CA LEU A 142 -12.66 5.75 11.26
C LEU A 142 -13.81 6.60 10.71
N ALA A 143 -13.72 7.93 10.85
CA ALA A 143 -14.59 8.85 10.15
C ALA A 143 -13.86 9.39 8.90
N ILE A 144 -14.45 9.21 7.73
CA ILE A 144 -13.94 9.74 6.47
C ILE A 144 -14.79 10.97 6.13
N LEU A 145 -14.15 12.11 5.99
CA LEU A 145 -14.80 13.38 5.68
C LEU A 145 -14.12 14.03 4.48
N PRO A 146 -14.82 14.89 3.72
CA PRO A 146 -14.18 15.76 2.74
C PRO A 146 -13.10 16.62 3.39
N ALA A 147 -12.00 16.86 2.69
CA ALA A 147 -10.88 17.66 3.21
C ALA A 147 -11.30 19.09 3.62
N SER A 148 -12.40 19.61 3.03
CA SER A 148 -13.01 20.90 3.36
C SER A 148 -13.64 20.96 4.77
N ALA A 149 -13.97 19.82 5.36
CA ALA A 149 -14.51 19.77 6.73
C ALA A 149 -13.46 20.10 7.79
N LEU A 150 -12.17 20.04 7.44
CA LEU A 150 -11.08 20.25 8.38
C LEU A 150 -10.73 21.74 8.48
N ILE A 151 -10.86 22.26 9.68
CA ILE A 151 -10.53 23.64 10.04
C ILE A 151 -9.18 23.65 10.76
N LYS A 152 -8.27 24.54 10.39
CA LYS A 152 -6.97 24.75 11.07
C LYS A 152 -6.19 23.43 11.32
N ASN A 153 -6.19 22.51 10.36
CA ASN A 153 -5.44 21.24 10.35
C ASN A 153 -5.87 20.16 11.37
N SER A 154 -6.62 20.49 12.43
CA SER A 154 -6.99 19.51 13.47
C SER A 154 -8.32 19.77 14.13
N GLN A 155 -9.15 20.65 13.57
CA GLN A 155 -10.47 20.97 14.10
C GLN A 155 -11.54 20.72 13.05
N VAL A 156 -12.72 20.35 13.50
CA VAL A 156 -13.94 20.28 12.70
C VAL A 156 -15.04 21.08 13.40
N ALA A 157 -16.01 21.56 12.65
CA ALA A 157 -17.22 22.15 13.21
C ALA A 157 -18.33 21.10 13.26
N VAL A 158 -18.83 20.81 14.43
CA VAL A 158 -19.96 19.90 14.68
C VAL A 158 -21.20 20.74 14.95
N VAL A 159 -22.34 20.34 14.41
CA VAL A 159 -23.62 20.99 14.67
C VAL A 159 -24.31 20.30 15.86
N ASP A 160 -24.60 21.02 16.89
CA ASP A 160 -25.26 20.50 18.09
C ASP A 160 -26.82 20.42 17.96
N HIS A 161 -27.48 19.94 18.99
CA HIS A 161 -28.94 19.77 19.01
C HIS A 161 -29.73 21.08 18.92
N HIS A 162 -29.06 22.21 19.15
CA HIS A 162 -29.65 23.56 19.07
C HIS A 162 -29.33 24.23 17.72
N ASN A 163 -28.79 23.49 16.77
CA ASN A 163 -28.31 23.98 15.49
C ASN A 163 -27.19 25.04 15.62
N GLN A 164 -26.33 24.89 16.63
CA GLN A 164 -25.18 25.76 16.83
C GLN A 164 -23.87 25.02 16.46
N LEU A 165 -22.93 25.77 15.90
CA LEU A 165 -21.61 25.25 15.58
C LEU A 165 -20.73 25.16 16.82
N GLN A 166 -20.13 24.01 17.04
CA GLN A 166 -19.11 23.76 18.06
C GLN A 166 -17.81 23.30 17.41
N PHE A 167 -16.71 23.95 17.73
CA PHE A 167 -15.40 23.50 17.24
C PHE A 167 -14.87 22.39 18.12
N ARG A 168 -14.47 21.31 17.47
CA ARG A 168 -13.91 20.14 18.15
C ARG A 168 -12.56 19.77 17.56
N THR A 169 -11.60 19.54 18.45
CA THR A 169 -10.29 19.04 18.06
C THR A 169 -10.40 17.54 17.76
N VAL A 170 -9.88 17.13 16.62
CA VAL A 170 -9.90 15.76 16.13
C VAL A 170 -8.48 15.24 15.89
N ARG A 171 -8.33 13.92 15.98
CA ARG A 171 -7.08 13.28 15.61
C ARG A 171 -7.14 12.84 14.15
N VAL A 172 -6.45 13.60 13.30
CA VAL A 172 -6.29 13.27 11.88
C VAL A 172 -5.33 12.10 11.78
N LEU A 173 -5.77 11.02 11.15
CA LEU A 173 -4.99 9.82 10.88
C LEU A 173 -4.23 9.95 9.55
N LYS A 174 -4.95 10.35 8.50
CA LYS A 174 -4.41 10.56 7.16
C LYS A 174 -5.15 11.72 6.48
N ARG A 175 -4.42 12.49 5.69
CA ARG A 175 -4.98 13.54 4.85
C ARG A 175 -4.63 13.25 3.41
N GLU A 176 -5.65 13.17 2.59
CA GLU A 176 -5.56 13.04 1.13
C GLU A 176 -6.01 14.34 0.47
N ARG A 177 -5.92 14.40 -0.85
CA ARG A 177 -6.29 15.61 -1.59
C ARG A 177 -7.75 16.01 -1.36
N GLU A 178 -8.67 15.06 -1.39
CA GLU A 178 -10.12 15.27 -1.34
C GLU A 178 -10.74 14.84 -0.01
N GLN A 179 -10.06 14.00 0.76
CA GLN A 179 -10.59 13.39 1.97
C GLN A 179 -9.62 13.49 3.14
N VAL A 180 -10.19 13.47 4.34
CA VAL A 180 -9.46 13.38 5.61
C VAL A 180 -10.01 12.21 6.42
N MET A 181 -9.11 11.39 6.94
CA MET A 181 -9.43 10.26 7.80
C MET A 181 -9.18 10.66 9.26
N ILE A 182 -10.21 10.54 10.08
CA ILE A 182 -10.20 10.96 11.49
C ILE A 182 -10.38 9.72 12.36
N SER A 183 -9.43 9.47 13.28
CA SER A 183 -9.43 8.30 14.16
C SER A 183 -10.00 8.56 15.55
N ALA A 184 -10.19 9.82 15.96
CA ALA A 184 -10.77 10.16 17.24
C ALA A 184 -11.27 11.61 17.27
N GLY A 185 -12.22 11.89 18.17
CA GLY A 185 -12.78 13.24 18.37
C GLY A 185 -14.16 13.42 17.77
N LEU A 186 -14.69 12.42 17.05
CA LEU A 186 -16.06 12.39 16.54
C LEU A 186 -16.78 11.14 17.06
N ASN A 187 -18.09 11.27 17.29
CA ASN A 187 -18.96 10.17 17.64
C ASN A 187 -19.88 9.83 16.46
N GLN A 188 -20.35 8.60 16.43
CA GLN A 188 -21.30 8.17 15.44
C GLN A 188 -22.60 8.95 15.53
N GLY A 189 -23.12 9.43 14.39
CA GLY A 189 -24.37 10.18 14.31
C GLY A 189 -24.22 11.70 14.55
N GLU A 190 -23.01 12.20 14.76
CA GLU A 190 -22.77 13.65 14.83
C GLU A 190 -22.77 14.28 13.43
N ASN A 191 -23.37 15.47 13.32
CA ASN A 191 -23.40 16.23 12.09
C ASN A 191 -22.18 17.13 11.99
N VAL A 192 -21.37 16.92 10.96
CA VAL A 192 -20.15 17.71 10.73
C VAL A 192 -20.37 18.65 9.55
N LEU A 193 -19.97 19.91 9.73
CA LEU A 193 -20.00 20.91 8.68
C LEU A 193 -18.94 20.59 7.63
N VAL A 194 -19.35 20.30 6.40
CA VAL A 194 -18.43 19.95 5.28
C VAL A 194 -18.29 21.08 4.27
N ALA A 195 -19.29 21.93 4.14
CA ALA A 195 -19.28 23.05 3.19
C ALA A 195 -20.29 24.14 3.59
N GLY A 196 -20.23 25.30 2.94
CA GLY A 196 -21.27 26.33 2.96
C GLY A 196 -20.97 27.56 3.80
N ILE A 197 -20.00 27.54 4.71
CA ILE A 197 -19.68 28.71 5.56
C ILE A 197 -18.19 29.06 5.40
N PRO A 198 -17.84 30.19 4.76
CA PRO A 198 -16.46 30.58 4.54
C PRO A 198 -15.68 30.84 5.85
N TYR A 199 -16.36 31.40 6.87
CA TYR A 199 -15.78 31.75 8.15
C TYR A 199 -16.68 31.26 9.29
N PRO A 200 -16.64 29.98 9.65
CA PRO A 200 -17.44 29.46 10.73
C PRO A 200 -16.97 30.06 12.07
N ILE A 201 -17.92 30.44 12.92
CA ILE A 201 -17.69 30.99 14.27
C ILE A 201 -18.36 30.05 15.27
N GLU A 202 -17.70 29.82 16.40
CA GLU A 202 -18.23 28.99 17.47
C GLU A 202 -19.53 29.60 18.04
N GLY A 203 -20.55 28.77 18.23
CA GLY A 203 -21.89 29.21 18.65
C GLY A 203 -22.77 29.79 17.55
N MET A 204 -22.29 29.85 16.31
CA MET A 204 -23.08 30.34 15.16
C MET A 204 -24.27 29.43 14.91
N GLN A 205 -25.45 30.04 14.78
CA GLN A 205 -26.66 29.29 14.45
C GLN A 205 -26.72 29.02 12.95
N VAL A 206 -26.94 27.75 12.58
CA VAL A 206 -26.93 27.26 11.20
C VAL A 206 -28.20 26.48 10.88
N GLN A 207 -28.56 26.50 9.60
CA GLN A 207 -29.58 25.59 9.08
C GLN A 207 -28.88 24.51 8.28
N SER A 208 -28.98 23.26 8.75
CA SER A 208 -28.30 22.14 8.12
C SER A 208 -29.06 21.63 6.90
N ILE A 209 -28.35 21.44 5.82
CA ILE A 209 -28.79 20.63 4.66
C ILE A 209 -27.93 19.38 4.66
N PHE A 210 -28.55 18.22 4.85
CA PHE A 210 -27.82 16.95 4.89
C PHE A 210 -27.43 16.51 3.48
N ILE A 211 -26.16 16.19 3.33
CA ILE A 211 -25.63 15.49 2.15
C ILE A 211 -25.46 14.04 2.58
N ASP A 212 -26.33 13.15 2.10
CA ASP A 212 -26.21 11.72 2.38
C ASP A 212 -25.11 11.14 1.50
N GLN A 213 -24.00 10.71 2.11
CA GLN A 213 -22.88 10.07 1.42
C GLN A 213 -23.00 8.54 1.34
N SER A 214 -24.18 7.98 1.63
CA SER A 214 -24.38 6.53 1.60
C SER A 214 -24.30 5.89 0.21
N SER A 215 -24.10 6.68 -0.86
CA SER A 215 -24.08 6.20 -2.25
C SER A 215 -22.70 5.79 -2.79
N ASP A 216 -21.60 6.07 -2.10
CA ASP A 216 -20.25 5.81 -2.62
C ASP A 216 -19.57 4.52 -2.10
N GLU A 217 -20.25 3.76 -1.25
CA GLU A 217 -19.72 2.50 -0.71
C GLU A 217 -19.71 1.34 -1.74
N ALA A 218 -20.28 1.56 -2.93
CA ALA A 218 -20.37 0.54 -3.98
C ALA A 218 -19.19 0.57 -4.99
N ALA A 219 -18.27 1.52 -4.89
CA ALA A 219 -17.20 1.70 -5.87
C ALA A 219 -15.81 1.17 -5.44
N ILE A 220 -15.70 0.59 -4.23
CA ILE A 220 -14.46 -0.01 -3.74
C ILE A 220 -14.73 -1.49 -3.37
N ARG A 221 -14.93 -2.30 -4.40
CA ARG A 221 -14.84 -3.76 -4.32
C ARG A 221 -13.93 -4.28 -5.41
#